data_0e6dc8f0ca1617c93bfdfaee79c6a70a
#
_entry.id   0e6dc8f0ca1617c93bfdfaee79c6a70a
#
_cell.length_a   1.000
_cell.length_b   1.000
_cell.length_c   1.000
_cell.angle_alpha   90.00
_cell.angle_beta   90.00
_cell.angle_gamma   90.00
#
_symmetry.space_group_name_H-M   'P 1'
#
loop_
_entity.id
_entity.type
_entity.pdbx_description
1 polymer ?
#
loop_
_entity_poly.entity_id
_entity_poly.type
_entity_poly.pdbx_seq_one_letter_code
_entity_poly.pdbx_strand_id
1 'polypeptide(L)'
;MINISNILDLTNYAFVLFFGITAAFYFVGMHFEDNKKQYIFTILVFGCIQLIAYLLLGKQTLYTCYPLLIHLPLILLIFFVFHQSISMSIISVLTAYLLCTPRKWIGTLVSSFFGYNQDIANAAAILVTIPLLILVIKYLSPYVEKLK
;
A
#
# COMPACT_ATOMS: atom_id res chain seq x y z
N MET A 1 -23.99 -13.83 -0.35
CA MET A 1 -24.35 -12.38 -0.42
C MET A 1 -23.10 -11.55 -0.14
N ILE A 2 -22.76 -10.63 -1.06
CA ILE A 2 -21.67 -9.69 -0.84
C ILE A 2 -22.17 -8.68 0.18
N ASN A 3 -21.58 -8.67 1.36
CA ASN A 3 -21.92 -7.72 2.43
C ASN A 3 -21.14 -6.42 2.21
N ILE A 4 -21.73 -5.27 2.51
CA ILE A 4 -21.09 -3.93 2.41
C ILE A 4 -19.76 -3.92 3.17
N SER A 5 -19.69 -4.55 4.33
CA SER A 5 -18.47 -4.69 5.12
C SER A 5 -17.35 -5.37 4.35
N ASN A 6 -17.63 -6.44 3.62
CA ASN A 6 -16.64 -7.14 2.80
C ASN A 6 -16.12 -6.28 1.65
N ILE A 7 -16.99 -5.46 1.06
CA ILE A 7 -16.59 -4.51 0.00
C ILE A 7 -15.67 -3.45 0.57
N LEU A 8 -15.99 -2.87 1.73
CA LEU A 8 -15.16 -1.87 2.40
C LEU A 8 -13.80 -2.44 2.80
N ASP A 9 -13.77 -3.66 3.33
CA ASP A 9 -12.53 -4.36 3.64
C ASP A 9 -11.65 -4.53 2.40
N LEU A 10 -12.21 -5.08 1.31
CA LEU A 10 -11.48 -5.31 0.07
C LEU A 10 -10.98 -4.00 -0.54
N THR A 11 -11.81 -2.97 -0.53
CA THR A 11 -11.45 -1.62 -0.99
C THR A 11 -10.31 -1.06 -0.14
N ASN A 12 -10.39 -1.18 1.18
CA ASN A 12 -9.33 -0.73 2.07
C ASN A 12 -7.99 -1.45 1.79
N TYR A 13 -8.00 -2.76 1.54
CA TYR A 13 -6.80 -3.51 1.13
C TYR A 13 -6.24 -3.02 -0.21
N ALA A 14 -7.11 -2.73 -1.20
CA ALA A 14 -6.68 -2.17 -2.48
C ALA A 14 -6.00 -0.81 -2.31
N PHE A 15 -6.51 0.05 -1.42
CA PHE A 15 -5.90 1.34 -1.10
C PHE A 15 -4.57 1.22 -0.35
N VAL A 16 -4.41 0.20 0.52
CA VAL A 16 -3.10 -0.13 1.14
C VAL A 16 -2.08 -0.48 0.07
N LEU A 17 -2.46 -1.36 -0.85
CA LEU A 17 -1.60 -1.79 -1.95
C LEU A 17 -1.21 -0.61 -2.86
N PHE A 18 -2.19 0.18 -3.28
CA PHE A 18 -1.98 1.37 -4.10
C PHE A 18 -1.01 2.35 -3.43
N PHE A 19 -1.22 2.66 -2.15
CA PHE A 19 -0.35 3.52 -1.37
C PHE A 19 1.07 2.96 -1.31
N GLY A 20 1.22 1.69 -0.92
CA GLY A 20 2.51 1.03 -0.75
C GLY A 20 3.33 1.01 -2.03
N ILE A 21 2.74 0.60 -3.16
CA ILE A 21 3.43 0.55 -4.46
C ILE A 21 3.81 1.97 -4.90
N THR A 22 2.88 2.91 -4.84
CA THR A 22 3.13 4.29 -5.28
C THR A 22 4.23 4.95 -4.46
N ALA A 23 4.17 4.88 -3.14
CA ALA A 23 5.19 5.44 -2.27
C ALA A 23 6.56 4.77 -2.48
N ALA A 24 6.60 3.43 -2.58
CA ALA A 24 7.86 2.70 -2.81
C ALA A 24 8.52 3.10 -4.13
N PHE A 25 7.74 3.28 -5.21
CA PHE A 25 8.26 3.70 -6.50
C PHE A 25 8.81 5.12 -6.46
N TYR A 26 8.09 6.06 -5.83
CA TYR A 26 8.60 7.42 -5.65
C TYR A 26 9.91 7.45 -4.85
N PHE A 27 10.06 6.61 -3.82
CA PHE A 27 11.29 6.52 -3.03
C PHE A 27 12.50 6.02 -3.83
N VAL A 28 12.30 5.24 -4.87
CA VAL A 28 13.37 4.84 -5.79
C VAL A 28 13.52 5.77 -7.00
N GLY A 29 12.83 6.93 -7.01
CA GLY A 29 12.93 7.92 -8.06
C GLY A 29 12.16 7.56 -9.33
N MET A 30 11.19 6.64 -9.23
CA MET A 30 10.29 6.32 -10.31
C MET A 30 9.02 7.17 -10.17
N HIS A 31 8.97 8.28 -10.90
CA HIS A 31 7.79 9.15 -10.89
C HIS A 31 6.70 8.61 -11.81
N PHE A 32 5.44 8.82 -11.39
CA PHE A 32 4.28 8.33 -12.15
C PHE A 32 4.22 8.90 -13.58
N GLU A 33 4.61 10.16 -13.76
CA GLU A 33 4.54 10.84 -15.04
C GLU A 33 5.37 10.13 -16.12
N ASP A 34 6.54 9.62 -15.74
CA ASP A 34 7.49 8.98 -16.64
C ASP A 34 7.27 7.47 -16.77
N ASN A 35 6.67 6.84 -15.77
CA ASN A 35 6.61 5.38 -15.62
C ASN A 35 5.17 4.83 -15.52
N LYS A 36 4.19 5.50 -16.14
CA LYS A 36 2.75 5.14 -16.03
C LYS A 36 2.45 3.68 -16.31
N LYS A 37 3.09 3.09 -17.34
CA LYS A 37 2.87 1.69 -17.71
C LYS A 37 3.32 0.73 -16.63
N GLN A 38 4.51 0.97 -16.05
CA GLN A 38 5.05 0.16 -14.96
C GLN A 38 4.18 0.24 -13.70
N TYR A 39 3.70 1.45 -13.35
CA TYR A 39 2.78 1.64 -12.24
C TYR A 39 1.49 0.85 -12.43
N ILE A 40 0.80 1.05 -13.56
CA ILE A 40 -0.47 0.39 -13.84
C ILE A 40 -0.29 -1.12 -13.86
N PHE A 41 0.74 -1.60 -14.54
CA PHE A 41 1.05 -3.04 -14.61
C PHE A 41 1.30 -3.64 -13.23
N THR A 42 2.16 -3.00 -12.41
CA THR A 42 2.47 -3.48 -11.06
C THR A 42 1.23 -3.49 -10.18
N ILE A 43 0.43 -2.41 -10.17
CA ILE A 43 -0.79 -2.34 -9.38
C ILE A 43 -1.79 -3.42 -9.80
N LEU A 44 -1.95 -3.66 -11.10
CA LEU A 44 -2.84 -4.72 -11.60
C LEU A 44 -2.36 -6.11 -11.20
N VAL A 45 -1.09 -6.43 -11.40
CA VAL A 45 -0.52 -7.75 -11.06
C VAL A 45 -0.64 -8.02 -9.57
N PHE A 46 -0.19 -7.09 -8.73
CA PHE A 46 -0.26 -7.25 -7.27
C PHE A 46 -1.69 -7.20 -6.76
N GLY A 47 -2.57 -6.40 -7.39
CA GLY A 47 -4.00 -6.38 -7.11
C GLY A 47 -4.67 -7.73 -7.39
N CYS A 48 -4.35 -8.37 -8.52
CA CYS A 48 -4.81 -9.73 -8.83
C CYS A 48 -4.29 -10.76 -7.81
N ILE A 49 -3.00 -10.71 -7.47
CA ILE A 49 -2.40 -11.59 -6.46
C ILE A 49 -3.13 -11.44 -5.12
N GLN A 50 -3.34 -10.19 -4.68
CA GLN A 50 -4.03 -9.89 -3.43
C GLN A 50 -5.49 -10.35 -3.45
N LEU A 51 -6.21 -10.14 -4.56
CA LEU A 51 -7.60 -10.59 -4.70
C LEU A 51 -7.71 -12.11 -4.65
N ILE A 52 -6.85 -12.82 -5.40
CA ILE A 52 -6.81 -14.29 -5.39
C ILE A 52 -6.47 -14.80 -3.98
N ALA A 53 -5.47 -14.22 -3.34
CA ALA A 53 -5.08 -14.59 -1.98
C ALA A 53 -6.22 -14.32 -0.97
N TYR A 54 -6.95 -13.22 -1.10
CA TYR A 54 -8.11 -12.91 -0.25
C TYR A 54 -9.22 -13.97 -0.42
N LEU A 55 -9.50 -14.37 -1.65
CA LEU A 55 -10.54 -15.36 -1.95
C LEU A 55 -10.18 -16.78 -1.49
N LEU A 56 -8.89 -17.16 -1.63
CA LEU A 56 -8.43 -18.52 -1.31
C LEU A 56 -8.08 -18.70 0.17
N LEU A 57 -7.40 -17.74 0.77
CA LEU A 57 -6.85 -17.84 2.12
C LEU A 57 -7.71 -17.17 3.18
N GLY A 58 -8.60 -16.28 2.76
CA GLY A 58 -9.40 -15.46 3.66
C GLY A 58 -8.61 -14.28 4.26
N LYS A 59 -9.36 -13.36 4.89
CA LYS A 59 -8.85 -12.09 5.42
C LYS A 59 -7.71 -12.27 6.43
N GLN A 60 -7.87 -13.18 7.39
CA GLN A 60 -6.92 -13.35 8.50
C GLN A 60 -5.56 -13.86 8.00
N THR A 61 -5.58 -14.88 7.15
CA THR A 61 -4.37 -15.48 6.58
C THR A 61 -3.66 -14.50 5.64
N LEU A 62 -4.43 -13.79 4.81
CA LEU A 62 -3.87 -12.75 3.95
C LEU A 62 -3.12 -11.70 4.76
N TYR A 63 -3.70 -11.22 5.87
CA TYR A 63 -3.06 -10.23 6.73
C TYR A 63 -1.73 -10.73 7.29
N THR A 64 -1.67 -11.97 7.74
CA THR A 64 -0.45 -12.59 8.28
C THR A 64 0.62 -12.81 7.21
N CYS A 65 0.21 -13.24 6.01
CA CYS A 65 1.12 -13.54 4.89
C CYS A 65 1.43 -12.32 4.01
N TYR A 66 0.87 -11.16 4.31
CA TYR A 66 1.01 -9.94 3.50
C TYR A 66 2.47 -9.56 3.21
N PRO A 67 3.40 -9.59 4.19
CA PRO A 67 4.81 -9.31 3.93
C PRO A 67 5.43 -10.27 2.91
N LEU A 68 5.07 -11.54 2.95
CA LEU A 68 5.59 -12.54 2.02
C LEU A 68 4.97 -12.41 0.63
N LEU A 69 3.66 -12.14 0.55
CA LEU A 69 2.91 -12.10 -0.70
C LEU A 69 3.08 -10.78 -1.46
N ILE A 70 3.30 -9.68 -0.77
CA ILE A 70 3.34 -8.34 -1.35
C ILE A 70 4.69 -7.67 -1.18
N HIS A 71 5.21 -7.56 0.07
CA HIS A 71 6.45 -6.80 0.29
C HIS A 71 7.65 -7.49 -0.36
N LEU A 72 7.82 -8.80 -0.18
CA LEU A 72 8.97 -9.52 -0.71
C LEU A 72 8.99 -9.52 -2.24
N PRO A 73 7.90 -9.87 -2.97
CA PRO A 73 7.90 -9.76 -4.42
C PRO A 73 8.09 -8.34 -4.93
N LEU A 74 7.58 -7.32 -4.23
CA LEU A 74 7.77 -5.92 -4.61
C LEU A 74 9.24 -5.49 -4.45
N ILE A 75 9.92 -5.93 -3.38
CA ILE A 75 11.37 -5.73 -3.19
C ILE A 75 12.14 -6.36 -4.35
N LEU A 76 11.83 -7.62 -4.70
CA LEU A 76 12.48 -8.33 -5.78
C LEU A 76 12.23 -7.66 -7.14
N LEU A 77 11.01 -7.17 -7.38
CA LEU A 77 10.68 -6.41 -8.58
C LEU A 77 11.53 -5.14 -8.69
N ILE A 78 11.63 -4.35 -7.61
CA ILE A 78 12.44 -3.13 -7.61
C ILE A 78 13.91 -3.46 -7.81
N PHE A 79 14.42 -4.50 -7.18
CA PHE A 79 15.81 -4.92 -7.32
C PHE A 79 16.14 -5.42 -8.72
N PHE A 80 15.37 -6.41 -9.24
CA PHE A 80 15.70 -7.07 -10.50
C PHE A 80 15.24 -6.32 -11.74
N VAL A 81 14.05 -5.74 -11.70
CA VAL A 81 13.44 -5.09 -12.88
C VAL A 81 13.87 -3.65 -13.01
N PHE A 82 13.94 -2.92 -11.89
CA PHE A 82 14.33 -1.51 -11.90
C PHE A 82 15.81 -1.29 -11.56
N HIS A 83 16.58 -2.38 -11.43
CA HIS A 83 18.03 -2.35 -11.22
C HIS A 83 18.48 -1.45 -10.05
N GLN A 84 17.68 -1.35 -9.01
CA GLN A 84 18.04 -0.63 -7.79
C GLN A 84 18.92 -1.50 -6.88
N SER A 85 19.69 -0.90 -5.98
CA SER A 85 20.41 -1.67 -4.96
C SER A 85 19.45 -2.42 -4.05
N ILE A 86 19.87 -3.57 -3.52
CA ILE A 86 19.03 -4.38 -2.62
C ILE A 86 18.63 -3.59 -1.36
N SER A 87 19.56 -2.80 -0.81
CA SER A 87 19.29 -1.96 0.35
C SER A 87 18.24 -0.92 0.06
N MET A 88 18.31 -0.24 -1.11
CA MET A 88 17.33 0.75 -1.49
C MET A 88 15.96 0.13 -1.77
N SER A 89 15.91 -1.04 -2.37
CA SER A 89 14.67 -1.79 -2.60
C SER A 89 13.97 -2.15 -1.28
N ILE A 90 14.73 -2.64 -0.29
CA ILE A 90 14.20 -2.97 1.04
C ILE A 90 13.73 -1.70 1.77
N ILE A 91 14.56 -0.67 1.83
CA ILE A 91 14.23 0.59 2.53
C ILE A 91 12.97 1.21 1.93
N SER A 92 12.89 1.28 0.60
CA SER A 92 11.75 1.91 -0.09
C SER A 92 10.44 1.21 0.23
N VAL A 93 10.39 -0.13 0.14
CA VAL A 93 9.17 -0.88 0.39
C VAL A 93 8.80 -0.83 1.87
N LEU A 94 9.73 -1.09 2.78
CA LEU A 94 9.42 -1.09 4.22
C LEU A 94 9.00 0.30 4.70
N THR A 95 9.68 1.36 4.25
CA THR A 95 9.30 2.74 4.60
C THR A 95 7.93 3.10 4.05
N ALA A 96 7.60 2.73 2.81
CA ALA A 96 6.30 2.99 2.22
C ALA A 96 5.17 2.35 3.04
N TYR A 97 5.33 1.09 3.44
CA TYR A 97 4.32 0.40 4.24
C TYR A 97 4.26 0.87 5.69
N LEU A 98 5.39 1.28 6.28
CA LEU A 98 5.40 1.92 7.59
C LEU A 98 4.60 3.24 7.56
N LEU A 99 4.78 4.06 6.53
CA LEU A 99 4.07 5.31 6.34
C LEU A 99 2.58 5.12 5.98
N CYS A 100 2.18 3.92 5.60
CA CYS A 100 0.78 3.56 5.43
C CYS A 100 0.04 3.36 6.77
N THR A 101 0.77 3.13 7.88
CA THR A 101 0.19 2.84 9.20
C THR A 101 -0.65 3.99 9.77
N PRO A 102 -0.27 5.28 9.65
CA PRO A 102 -1.06 6.39 10.19
C PRO A 102 -2.50 6.44 9.69
N ARG A 103 -2.77 6.01 8.46
CA ARG A 103 -4.14 5.95 7.93
C ARG A 103 -5.05 5.01 8.73
N LYS A 104 -4.49 3.88 9.20
CA LYS A 104 -5.21 2.94 10.06
C LYS A 104 -5.49 3.58 11.43
N TRP A 105 -4.54 4.29 12.01
CA TRP A 105 -4.74 4.99 13.28
C TRP A 105 -5.82 6.06 13.18
N ILE A 106 -5.81 6.86 12.10
CA ILE A 106 -6.85 7.87 11.87
C ILE A 106 -8.22 7.19 11.71
N GLY A 107 -8.30 6.10 10.94
CA GLY A 107 -9.53 5.31 10.82
C GLY A 107 -10.05 4.83 12.16
N THR A 108 -9.19 4.27 13.02
CA THR A 108 -9.54 3.81 14.36
C THR A 108 -9.98 4.99 15.25
N LEU A 109 -9.27 6.12 15.20
CA LEU A 109 -9.64 7.32 15.95
C LEU A 109 -11.02 7.83 15.55
N VAL A 110 -11.31 7.93 14.25
CA VAL A 110 -12.63 8.34 13.77
C VAL A 110 -13.70 7.35 14.24
N SER A 111 -13.46 6.05 14.12
CA SER A 111 -14.44 5.03 14.53
C SER A 111 -14.74 5.03 16.04
N SER A 112 -13.81 5.51 16.87
CA SER A 112 -14.03 5.60 18.33
C SER A 112 -15.18 6.52 18.70
N PHE A 113 -15.46 7.54 17.90
CA PHE A 113 -16.63 8.42 18.07
C PHE A 113 -17.95 7.75 17.69
N PHE A 114 -17.90 6.60 17.02
CA PHE A 114 -19.04 5.82 16.52
C PHE A 114 -19.08 4.40 17.09
N GLY A 115 -18.59 4.21 18.31
CA GLY A 115 -18.62 2.92 19.00
C GLY A 115 -17.68 1.87 18.41
N TYR A 116 -16.54 2.28 17.86
CA TYR A 116 -15.52 1.42 17.23
C TYR A 116 -16.04 0.60 16.04
N ASN A 117 -16.94 1.17 15.25
CA ASN A 117 -17.46 0.53 14.06
C ASN A 117 -16.36 0.35 13.01
N GLN A 118 -16.11 -0.91 12.62
CA GLN A 118 -15.04 -1.26 11.67
C GLN A 118 -15.28 -0.71 10.25
N ASP A 119 -16.52 -0.62 9.83
CA ASP A 119 -16.86 -0.07 8.51
C ASP A 119 -16.54 1.42 8.43
N ILE A 120 -16.81 2.16 9.52
CA ILE A 120 -16.44 3.57 9.64
C ILE A 120 -14.91 3.73 9.69
N ALA A 121 -14.20 2.83 10.40
CA ALA A 121 -12.74 2.85 10.42
C ALA A 121 -12.14 2.64 9.02
N ASN A 122 -12.66 1.68 8.27
CA ASN A 122 -12.23 1.41 6.89
C ASN A 122 -12.54 2.59 5.96
N ALA A 123 -13.75 3.14 6.02
CA ALA A 123 -14.14 4.29 5.20
C ALA A 123 -13.25 5.51 5.48
N ALA A 124 -12.99 5.83 6.74
CA ALA A 124 -12.11 6.92 7.13
C ALA A 124 -10.65 6.69 6.68
N ALA A 125 -10.14 5.46 6.83
CA ALA A 125 -8.81 5.10 6.34
C ALA A 125 -8.68 5.23 4.82
N ILE A 126 -9.71 4.86 4.06
CA ILE A 126 -9.76 5.03 2.60
C ILE A 126 -9.70 6.52 2.23
N LEU A 127 -10.53 7.35 2.86
CA LEU A 127 -10.58 8.80 2.59
C LEU A 127 -9.25 9.50 2.87
N VAL A 128 -8.55 9.11 3.92
CA VAL A 128 -7.27 9.70 4.33
C VAL A 128 -6.10 9.22 3.46
N THR A 129 -6.26 8.13 2.71
CA THR A 129 -5.17 7.55 1.91
C THR A 129 -4.60 8.53 0.90
N ILE A 130 -5.44 9.22 0.14
CA ILE A 130 -4.99 10.14 -0.92
C ILE A 130 -4.26 11.37 -0.35
N PRO A 131 -4.82 12.12 0.63
CA PRO A 131 -4.09 13.22 1.27
C PRO A 131 -2.75 12.80 1.88
N LEU A 132 -2.73 11.64 2.55
CA LEU A 132 -1.50 11.13 3.15
C LEU A 132 -0.46 10.75 2.10
N LEU A 133 -0.89 10.12 0.99
CA LEU A 133 0.00 9.78 -0.11
C LEU A 133 0.62 11.03 -0.75
N ILE A 134 -0.17 12.07 -0.97
CA ILE A 134 0.32 13.35 -1.49
C ILE A 134 1.36 13.96 -0.56
N LEU A 135 1.13 13.93 0.76
CA LEU A 135 2.09 14.38 1.76
C LEU A 135 3.40 13.60 1.69
N VAL A 136 3.33 12.27 1.62
CA VAL A 136 4.50 11.39 1.53
C VAL A 136 5.29 11.68 0.25
N ILE A 137 4.63 11.76 -0.89
CA ILE A 137 5.27 12.03 -2.18
C ILE A 137 5.94 13.41 -2.18
N LYS A 138 5.22 14.45 -1.74
CA LYS A 138 5.70 15.83 -1.83
C LYS A 138 6.81 16.15 -0.84
N TYR A 139 6.73 15.63 0.37
CA TYR A 139 7.63 16.02 1.46
C TYR A 139 8.67 14.96 1.82
N LEU A 140 8.34 13.67 1.78
CA LEU A 140 9.25 12.60 2.19
C LEU A 140 10.05 11.98 1.03
N SER A 141 9.43 11.79 -0.12
CA SER A 141 10.11 11.18 -1.27
C SER A 141 11.42 11.85 -1.64
N PRO A 142 11.53 13.22 -1.70
CA PRO A 142 12.79 13.87 -2.05
C PRO A 142 13.93 13.60 -1.05
N TYR A 143 13.62 13.30 0.21
CA TYR A 143 14.63 12.95 1.22
C TYR A 143 15.09 11.50 1.08
N VAL A 144 14.14 10.58 0.85
CA VAL A 144 14.47 9.15 0.67
C VAL A 144 15.25 8.93 -0.63
N GLU A 145 14.88 9.63 -1.70
CA GLU A 145 15.58 9.56 -2.98
C GLU A 145 17.04 10.05 -2.88
N LYS A 146 17.34 11.02 -2.02
CA LYS A 146 18.70 11.50 -1.77
C LYS A 146 19.60 10.49 -1.02
N LEU A 147 19.05 9.40 -0.49
CA LEU A 147 19.82 8.34 0.16
C LEU A 147 20.44 7.34 -0.84
N LYS A 148 20.21 7.54 -2.14
CA LYS A 148 20.90 6.80 -3.20
C LYS A 148 22.37 7.19 -3.25
#